data_ef1ac874dbf83b3913ec5f94dd34abfc
#
_entry.id   ef1ac874dbf83b3913ec5f94dd34abfc
#
_cell.length_a   1.000
_cell.length_b   1.000
_cell.length_c   1.000
_cell.angle_alpha   90.00
_cell.angle_beta   90.00
_cell.angle_gamma   90.00
#
_symmetry.space_group_name_H-M   'P 1'
#
loop_
_entity.id
_entity.type
_entity.pdbx_description
1 polymer ?
#
loop_
_entity_poly.entity_id
_entity_poly.type
_entity_poly.pdbx_seq_one_letter_code
_entity_poly.pdbx_strand_id
1 'polypeptide(L)'
;MKKWKKCLSAILCVAVLLPGREALASEGDPELEKELAQVMPEKDECMFEDGDVVGFIGDSITQVEYTGISYQEFIYNYYITRHPDWKLEFRNLGTASYMAADAVRLYSDSAVVTDKAIDGINKAVIMFGMNEALHNWSAKRYIQSINQLIELLNDRGITNDQIILVAPTPYDQTRSSNYDENGKQKDDTDDLLSEYTGELKILADELGTHYIDLHTPMLWVTEIVQGRIPDDTLTVTDNVHPNAMGNTIAGFFFLYQQGADKEVASVEVDEDETAVTRNATVAKLKRKGDRYVSFRYQPHSIPMAVTYEFNEASQYFEIVDEISWENLQVAGLHPDVTYRVYMNRILVGQYKGSELAQGVNLTNLDWNPGQEAAKQMETLNQSWHTNSSDYRAVVRQAMKGKATQADVDAAYGMWSGTTAALIGQMYDIAGKSVEHARVVEIVSEDYHVWMGQEIWQWIVAAVAVIASMGGFILWRKRRRRLRKEQENGK
;
A
#
# COMPACT_ATOMS: atom_id res chain seq x y z
N MET A 1 -59.78 22.08 -9.47
CA MET A 1 -59.20 22.93 -10.50
C MET A 1 -58.02 23.70 -9.96
N LYS A 2 -56.82 23.23 -10.04
CA LYS A 2 -55.57 23.99 -9.79
C LYS A 2 -54.48 23.44 -10.71
N LYS A 3 -53.93 24.31 -11.54
CA LYS A 3 -52.89 24.04 -12.55
C LYS A 3 -51.56 23.75 -11.87
N TRP A 4 -50.94 22.63 -12.18
CA TRP A 4 -49.55 22.33 -11.83
C TRP A 4 -48.66 22.89 -12.94
N LYS A 5 -47.88 23.89 -12.61
CA LYS A 5 -46.77 24.39 -13.43
C LYS A 5 -45.56 23.45 -13.24
N LYS A 6 -45.07 22.89 -14.33
CA LYS A 6 -43.80 22.21 -14.39
C LYS A 6 -42.69 23.27 -14.32
N CYS A 7 -41.88 23.24 -13.26
CA CYS A 7 -40.56 23.88 -13.23
C CYS A 7 -39.53 22.87 -13.68
N LEU A 8 -38.99 23.03 -14.88
CA LEU A 8 -37.70 22.47 -15.28
C LEU A 8 -36.65 23.34 -14.63
N SER A 9 -35.97 22.81 -13.59
CA SER A 9 -34.71 23.39 -13.12
C SER A 9 -33.58 22.80 -13.95
N ALA A 10 -33.04 23.62 -14.85
CA ALA A 10 -31.76 23.35 -15.49
C ALA A 10 -30.68 23.44 -14.41
N ILE A 11 -30.09 22.29 -14.03
CA ILE A 11 -28.88 22.25 -13.24
C ILE A 11 -27.73 22.63 -14.17
N LEU A 12 -27.31 23.87 -14.04
CA LEU A 12 -26.07 24.36 -14.63
C LEU A 12 -24.94 23.76 -13.79
N CYS A 13 -24.29 22.70 -14.25
CA CYS A 13 -23.00 22.27 -13.73
C CYS A 13 -21.97 23.36 -14.04
N VAL A 14 -21.76 24.26 -13.10
CA VAL A 14 -20.57 25.10 -13.11
C VAL A 14 -19.43 24.19 -12.70
N ALA A 15 -18.66 23.72 -13.68
CA ALA A 15 -17.34 23.18 -13.43
C ALA A 15 -16.49 24.32 -12.87
N VAL A 16 -16.34 24.34 -11.57
CA VAL A 16 -15.29 25.13 -10.94
C VAL A 16 -13.98 24.48 -11.35
N LEU A 17 -13.35 25.07 -12.35
CA LEU A 17 -11.93 24.84 -12.63
C LEU A 17 -11.15 25.34 -11.41
N LEU A 18 -10.94 24.46 -10.45
CA LEU A 18 -9.87 24.64 -9.48
C LEU A 18 -8.56 24.67 -10.30
N PRO A 19 -7.70 25.69 -10.10
CA PRO A 19 -6.40 25.68 -10.71
C PRO A 19 -5.72 24.37 -10.33
N GLY A 20 -5.10 23.70 -11.31
CA GLY A 20 -4.40 22.46 -11.11
C GLY A 20 -3.52 22.58 -9.88
N ARG A 21 -3.69 21.70 -8.94
CA ARG A 21 -2.59 21.34 -8.06
C ARG A 21 -1.53 20.80 -9.02
N GLU A 22 -0.52 21.61 -9.29
CA GLU A 22 0.78 21.08 -9.65
C GLU A 22 1.02 19.96 -8.64
N ALA A 23 1.29 18.76 -9.12
CA ALA A 23 1.84 17.73 -8.27
C ALA A 23 3.08 18.37 -7.65
N LEU A 24 2.93 18.79 -6.40
CA LEU A 24 4.04 19.02 -5.55
C LEU A 24 4.61 17.61 -5.32
N ALA A 25 5.50 17.17 -6.21
CA ALA A 25 6.66 16.48 -5.73
C ALA A 25 7.21 17.44 -4.68
N SER A 26 6.94 17.18 -3.41
CA SER A 26 7.71 17.80 -2.35
C SER A 26 9.12 17.32 -2.63
N GLU A 27 9.99 18.22 -3.16
CA GLU A 27 11.40 18.00 -2.98
C GLU A 27 11.53 17.82 -1.47
N GLY A 28 11.76 16.57 -1.03
CA GLY A 28 11.93 16.25 0.38
C GLY A 28 12.97 17.20 0.93
N ASP A 29 12.81 17.63 2.16
CA ASP A 29 13.85 18.48 2.78
C ASP A 29 15.18 17.69 2.76
N PRO A 30 16.19 18.08 1.96
CA PRO A 30 17.41 17.27 1.79
C PRO A 30 18.18 17.07 3.10
N GLU A 31 17.91 17.91 4.09
CA GLU A 31 18.52 17.81 5.42
C GLU A 31 17.78 16.74 6.24
N LEU A 32 16.43 16.67 6.12
CA LEU A 32 15.64 15.60 6.70
C LEU A 32 15.97 14.24 6.12
N GLU A 33 16.05 14.13 4.79
CA GLU A 33 16.44 12.89 4.12
C GLU A 33 17.81 12.39 4.57
N LYS A 34 18.76 13.32 4.74
CA LYS A 34 20.10 12.98 5.22
C LYS A 34 20.10 12.54 6.69
N GLU A 35 19.26 13.13 7.53
CA GLU A 35 19.09 12.72 8.92
C GLU A 35 18.43 11.34 8.98
N LEU A 36 17.35 11.13 8.24
CA LEU A 36 16.65 9.85 8.18
C LEU A 36 17.52 8.73 7.58
N ALA A 37 18.35 9.03 6.59
CA ALA A 37 19.29 8.04 6.04
C ALA A 37 20.32 7.53 7.07
N GLN A 38 20.61 8.31 8.13
CA GLN A 38 21.51 7.88 9.21
C GLN A 38 20.86 6.93 10.20
N VAL A 39 19.52 6.87 10.18
CA VAL A 39 18.72 6.08 11.12
C VAL A 39 18.13 4.82 10.50
N MET A 40 18.41 4.58 9.21
CA MET A 40 17.94 3.36 8.55
C MET A 40 18.61 2.13 9.18
N PRO A 41 17.80 1.16 9.68
CA PRO A 41 18.32 -0.01 10.34
C PRO A 41 19.05 -0.95 9.38
N GLU A 42 19.83 -1.87 9.91
CA GLU A 42 20.45 -2.96 9.15
C GLU A 42 19.38 -3.91 8.60
N LYS A 43 19.66 -4.53 7.43
CA LYS A 43 18.80 -5.55 6.83
C LYS A 43 19.16 -6.93 7.35
N ASP A 44 18.14 -7.73 7.64
CA ASP A 44 18.29 -9.13 8.10
C ASP A 44 18.00 -10.17 7.01
N GLU A 45 17.50 -9.72 5.84
CA GLU A 45 17.21 -10.56 4.68
C GLU A 45 16.32 -11.78 5.00
N CYS A 46 15.27 -11.57 5.81
CA CYS A 46 14.35 -12.60 6.27
C CYS A 46 12.99 -12.56 5.55
N MET A 47 13.00 -12.47 4.21
CA MET A 47 11.79 -12.43 3.38
C MET A 47 10.94 -13.71 3.55
N PHE A 48 9.63 -13.57 3.45
CA PHE A 48 8.71 -14.70 3.35
C PHE A 48 8.76 -15.31 1.96
N GLU A 49 8.33 -16.57 1.85
CA GLU A 49 8.37 -17.35 0.63
C GLU A 49 6.98 -17.85 0.21
N ASP A 50 6.86 -18.34 -1.03
CA ASP A 50 5.63 -18.95 -1.53
C ASP A 50 5.24 -20.17 -0.67
N GLY A 51 4.00 -20.17 -0.21
CA GLY A 51 3.45 -21.24 0.64
C GLY A 51 3.65 -21.03 2.14
N ASP A 52 4.29 -19.95 2.56
CA ASP A 52 4.41 -19.65 3.99
C ASP A 52 3.05 -19.34 4.61
N VAL A 53 2.86 -19.83 5.82
CA VAL A 53 1.75 -19.49 6.74
C VAL A 53 2.36 -18.79 7.94
N VAL A 54 2.28 -17.47 7.94
CA VAL A 54 2.97 -16.61 8.90
C VAL A 54 2.02 -16.22 10.05
N GLY A 55 2.36 -16.62 11.27
CA GLY A 55 1.64 -16.21 12.48
C GLY A 55 2.26 -14.95 13.11
N PHE A 56 1.51 -13.85 13.16
CA PHE A 56 1.89 -12.63 13.87
C PHE A 56 1.39 -12.70 15.30
N ILE A 57 2.27 -13.03 16.23
CA ILE A 57 1.99 -13.24 17.66
C ILE A 57 2.39 -11.98 18.43
N GLY A 58 1.43 -11.35 19.13
CA GLY A 58 1.68 -10.10 19.84
C GLY A 58 0.50 -9.65 20.69
N ASP A 59 0.54 -8.38 21.05
CA ASP A 59 -0.44 -7.72 21.91
C ASP A 59 -1.52 -6.94 21.11
N SER A 60 -2.01 -5.81 21.67
CA SER A 60 -3.00 -4.94 21.02
C SER A 60 -2.46 -4.24 19.78
N ILE A 61 -1.14 -3.96 19.70
CA ILE A 61 -0.52 -3.33 18.53
C ILE A 61 -0.54 -4.30 17.36
N THR A 62 -0.35 -5.59 17.59
CA THR A 62 -0.50 -6.65 16.59
C THR A 62 -1.98 -6.94 16.28
N GLN A 63 -2.86 -6.95 17.29
CA GLN A 63 -4.31 -7.14 17.06
C GLN A 63 -4.93 -5.96 16.34
N VAL A 64 -4.45 -4.73 16.55
CA VAL A 64 -4.97 -3.44 16.07
C VAL A 64 -6.44 -3.22 16.42
N GLU A 65 -6.68 -3.00 17.70
CA GLU A 65 -8.04 -2.78 18.22
C GLU A 65 -8.55 -1.34 17.96
N TYR A 66 -7.67 -0.35 17.65
CA TYR A 66 -8.01 1.07 17.73
C TYR A 66 -7.81 1.90 16.48
N THR A 67 -7.06 1.47 15.47
CA THR A 67 -6.59 2.34 14.38
C THR A 67 -7.12 2.02 12.98
N GLY A 68 -7.76 0.87 12.79
CA GLY A 68 -8.32 0.46 11.49
C GLY A 68 -7.30 0.12 10.38
N ILE A 69 -6.03 0.48 10.54
CA ILE A 69 -4.92 0.13 9.65
C ILE A 69 -3.82 -0.48 10.50
N SER A 70 -3.31 -1.64 10.09
CA SER A 70 -2.22 -2.32 10.77
C SER A 70 -0.94 -2.35 9.94
N TYR A 71 0.20 -2.44 10.63
CA TYR A 71 1.47 -2.70 9.96
C TYR A 71 1.44 -4.02 9.17
N GLN A 72 0.67 -5.02 9.62
CA GLN A 72 0.51 -6.30 8.92
C GLN A 72 -0.20 -6.14 7.58
N GLU A 73 -1.23 -5.27 7.49
CA GLU A 73 -1.91 -4.97 6.24
C GLU A 73 -0.94 -4.38 5.22
N PHE A 74 -0.09 -3.45 5.67
CA PHE A 74 0.95 -2.86 4.83
C PHE A 74 1.92 -3.92 4.29
N ILE A 75 2.42 -4.79 5.18
CA ILE A 75 3.32 -5.88 4.82
C ILE A 75 2.62 -6.85 3.86
N TYR A 76 1.38 -7.24 4.15
CA TYR A 76 0.64 -8.19 3.32
C TYR A 76 0.34 -7.63 1.93
N ASN A 77 -0.02 -6.35 1.82
CA ASN A 77 -0.19 -5.67 0.54
C ASN A 77 1.09 -5.68 -0.29
N TYR A 78 2.25 -5.48 0.32
CA TYR A 78 3.52 -5.61 -0.38
C TYR A 78 3.65 -7.01 -1.00
N TYR A 79 3.51 -8.07 -0.22
CA TYR A 79 3.72 -9.43 -0.72
C TYR A 79 2.72 -9.82 -1.82
N ILE A 80 1.43 -9.54 -1.65
CA ILE A 80 0.42 -9.87 -2.66
C ILE A 80 0.63 -9.07 -3.95
N THR A 81 1.03 -7.81 -3.85
CA THR A 81 1.28 -6.98 -5.03
C THR A 81 2.55 -7.37 -5.77
N ARG A 82 3.59 -7.79 -5.04
CA ARG A 82 4.86 -8.24 -5.62
C ARG A 82 4.80 -9.64 -6.21
N HIS A 83 4.07 -10.52 -5.56
CA HIS A 83 4.00 -11.95 -5.87
C HIS A 83 2.54 -12.40 -6.05
N PRO A 84 1.86 -11.94 -7.12
CA PRO A 84 0.45 -12.23 -7.34
C PRO A 84 0.15 -13.71 -7.64
N ASP A 85 1.17 -14.51 -7.88
CA ASP A 85 1.12 -15.95 -8.13
C ASP A 85 1.44 -16.83 -6.91
N TRP A 86 1.82 -16.20 -5.77
CA TRP A 86 2.13 -16.92 -4.53
C TRP A 86 0.86 -17.36 -3.78
N LYS A 87 1.09 -18.17 -2.73
CA LYS A 87 0.07 -18.64 -1.78
C LYS A 87 0.50 -18.34 -0.35
N LEU A 88 0.87 -17.11 -0.09
CA LEU A 88 1.25 -16.65 1.25
C LEU A 88 0.00 -16.40 2.08
N GLU A 89 -0.04 -16.92 3.31
CA GLU A 89 -1.13 -16.69 4.26
C GLU A 89 -0.61 -16.00 5.51
N PHE A 90 -1.23 -14.87 5.88
CA PHE A 90 -1.00 -14.22 7.16
C PHE A 90 -2.10 -14.58 8.16
N ARG A 91 -1.70 -14.79 9.40
CA ARG A 91 -2.59 -15.01 10.56
C ARG A 91 -2.29 -14.00 11.65
N ASN A 92 -3.23 -13.13 11.91
CA ASN A 92 -3.13 -12.21 13.05
C ASN A 92 -3.47 -12.99 14.34
N LEU A 93 -2.45 -13.25 15.15
CA LEU A 93 -2.52 -13.91 16.45
C LEU A 93 -2.33 -12.93 17.61
N GLY A 94 -2.35 -11.62 17.35
CA GLY A 94 -2.29 -10.57 18.34
C GLY A 94 -3.48 -10.61 19.30
N THR A 95 -3.25 -10.38 20.59
CA THR A 95 -4.31 -10.37 21.60
C THR A 95 -4.12 -9.18 22.55
N ALA A 96 -5.08 -8.26 22.53
CA ALA A 96 -5.01 -7.02 23.30
C ALA A 96 -4.76 -7.24 24.79
N SER A 97 -3.85 -6.45 25.35
CA SER A 97 -3.38 -6.49 26.75
C SER A 97 -2.58 -7.74 27.12
N TYR A 98 -2.16 -8.55 26.14
CA TYR A 98 -1.31 -9.71 26.42
C TYR A 98 0.16 -9.28 26.57
N MET A 99 0.84 -10.06 27.42
CA MET A 99 2.30 -10.14 27.53
C MET A 99 2.77 -11.44 26.87
N ALA A 100 4.05 -11.58 26.60
CA ALA A 100 4.61 -12.83 26.06
C ALA A 100 4.25 -14.05 26.92
N ALA A 101 4.26 -13.89 28.26
CA ALA A 101 3.84 -14.93 29.20
C ALA A 101 2.36 -15.34 29.05
N ASP A 102 1.48 -14.46 28.57
CA ASP A 102 0.08 -14.79 28.28
C ASP A 102 -0.04 -15.65 27.02
N ALA A 103 0.77 -15.36 26.01
CA ALA A 103 0.86 -16.18 24.80
C ALA A 103 1.40 -17.59 25.13
N VAL A 104 2.41 -17.69 25.98
CA VAL A 104 2.91 -18.99 26.49
C VAL A 104 1.76 -19.78 27.13
N ARG A 105 0.94 -19.15 27.99
CA ARG A 105 -0.21 -19.82 28.64
C ARG A 105 -1.28 -20.21 27.63
N LEU A 106 -1.56 -19.37 26.61
CA LEU A 106 -2.58 -19.64 25.59
C LEU A 106 -2.20 -20.84 24.72
N TYR A 107 -0.93 -20.95 24.37
CA TYR A 107 -0.47 -21.98 23.43
C TYR A 107 0.14 -23.21 24.09
N SER A 108 0.17 -23.27 25.42
CA SER A 108 0.65 -24.45 26.16
C SER A 108 -0.41 -25.58 26.17
N ASP A 109 0.03 -26.80 26.41
CA ASP A 109 -0.84 -27.97 26.58
C ASP A 109 -1.83 -27.85 27.77
N SER A 110 -1.50 -26.98 28.73
CA SER A 110 -2.34 -26.68 29.90
C SER A 110 -3.29 -25.51 29.70
N ALA A 111 -3.41 -24.99 28.47
CA ALA A 111 -4.27 -23.86 28.18
C ALA A 111 -5.74 -24.13 28.55
N VAL A 112 -6.41 -23.08 29.04
CA VAL A 112 -7.84 -23.17 29.41
C VAL A 112 -8.71 -23.37 28.17
N VAL A 113 -8.28 -22.87 27.02
CA VAL A 113 -8.91 -23.05 25.72
C VAL A 113 -7.85 -23.31 24.65
N THR A 114 -8.21 -24.07 23.64
CA THR A 114 -7.34 -24.35 22.48
C THR A 114 -7.64 -23.34 21.39
N ASP A 115 -6.62 -22.60 20.97
CA ASP A 115 -6.64 -21.69 19.85
C ASP A 115 -6.04 -22.37 18.61
N LYS A 116 -6.92 -22.81 17.70
CA LYS A 116 -6.51 -23.52 16.48
C LYS A 116 -5.86 -22.63 15.42
N ALA A 117 -5.91 -21.31 15.58
CA ALA A 117 -5.34 -20.40 14.59
C ALA A 117 -3.80 -20.48 14.52
N ILE A 118 -3.16 -21.00 15.57
CA ILE A 118 -1.71 -21.26 15.58
C ILE A 118 -1.33 -22.54 14.82
N ASP A 119 -2.28 -23.45 14.60
CA ASP A 119 -1.96 -24.75 14.01
C ASP A 119 -1.59 -24.59 12.52
N GLY A 120 -0.45 -25.15 12.13
CA GLY A 120 0.04 -25.14 10.76
C GLY A 120 0.70 -23.85 10.29
N ILE A 121 0.99 -22.89 11.20
CA ILE A 121 1.96 -21.83 10.87
C ILE A 121 3.35 -22.47 10.71
N ASN A 122 4.12 -21.97 9.75
CA ASN A 122 5.50 -22.41 9.53
C ASN A 122 6.49 -21.25 9.67
N LYS A 123 6.02 -20.04 9.89
CA LYS A 123 6.82 -18.87 10.26
C LYS A 123 6.12 -18.13 11.39
N ALA A 124 6.87 -17.56 12.32
CA ALA A 124 6.33 -16.79 13.43
C ALA A 124 7.01 -15.42 13.53
N VAL A 125 6.19 -14.38 13.61
CA VAL A 125 6.62 -13.00 13.92
C VAL A 125 6.15 -12.70 15.34
N ILE A 126 7.06 -12.38 16.24
CA ILE A 126 6.79 -12.18 17.67
C ILE A 126 7.07 -10.74 18.05
N MET A 127 6.03 -9.98 18.46
CA MET A 127 6.16 -8.61 18.92
C MET A 127 5.40 -8.42 20.25
N PHE A 128 6.13 -8.32 21.35
CA PHE A 128 5.68 -7.98 22.70
C PHE A 128 6.63 -6.99 23.34
N GLY A 129 6.29 -6.44 24.48
CA GLY A 129 7.12 -5.55 25.27
C GLY A 129 6.37 -4.34 25.81
N MET A 130 5.40 -3.81 25.05
CA MET A 130 4.65 -2.63 25.46
C MET A 130 3.92 -2.84 26.79
N ASN A 131 3.16 -3.94 26.94
CA ASN A 131 2.45 -4.22 28.19
C ASN A 131 3.41 -4.57 29.33
N GLU A 132 4.50 -5.24 29.05
CA GLU A 132 5.55 -5.53 30.04
C GLU A 132 6.16 -4.22 30.57
N ALA A 133 6.48 -3.25 29.69
CA ALA A 133 7.03 -1.96 30.08
C ALA A 133 6.01 -1.15 30.89
N LEU A 134 4.76 -1.06 30.45
CA LEU A 134 3.67 -0.41 31.20
C LEU A 134 3.44 -1.01 32.61
N HIS A 135 3.85 -2.27 32.84
CA HIS A 135 3.79 -2.95 34.12
C HIS A 135 5.14 -3.02 34.82
N ASN A 136 6.14 -2.26 34.37
CA ASN A 136 7.48 -2.16 34.92
C ASN A 136 8.17 -3.53 35.09
N TRP A 137 8.07 -4.42 34.12
CA TRP A 137 8.84 -5.66 34.13
C TRP A 137 10.31 -5.36 33.87
N SER A 138 11.20 -6.09 34.52
CA SER A 138 12.63 -6.05 34.17
C SER A 138 12.85 -6.70 32.81
N ALA A 139 13.84 -6.22 32.03
CA ALA A 139 14.22 -6.81 30.75
C ALA A 139 14.49 -8.31 30.89
N LYS A 140 15.15 -8.75 31.98
CA LYS A 140 15.37 -10.18 32.27
C LYS A 140 14.06 -10.97 32.29
N ARG A 141 12.99 -10.46 32.90
CA ARG A 141 11.69 -11.14 32.96
C ARG A 141 11.01 -11.18 31.60
N TYR A 142 11.08 -10.08 30.88
CA TYR A 142 10.57 -9.97 29.51
C TYR A 142 11.24 -11.01 28.60
N ILE A 143 12.57 -11.02 28.54
CA ILE A 143 13.36 -11.95 27.72
C ILE A 143 13.11 -13.42 28.10
N GLN A 144 12.99 -13.72 29.40
CA GLN A 144 12.62 -15.08 29.83
C GLN A 144 11.25 -15.52 29.24
N SER A 145 10.27 -14.61 29.17
CA SER A 145 8.95 -14.93 28.61
C SER A 145 9.00 -15.12 27.10
N ILE A 146 9.81 -14.31 26.40
CA ILE A 146 10.04 -14.47 24.95
C ILE A 146 10.72 -15.82 24.68
N ASN A 147 11.77 -16.15 25.43
CA ASN A 147 12.48 -17.44 25.27
C ASN A 147 11.52 -18.62 25.47
N GLN A 148 10.68 -18.59 26.51
CA GLN A 148 9.67 -19.64 26.74
C GLN A 148 8.67 -19.76 25.56
N LEU A 149 8.31 -18.64 24.93
CA LEU A 149 7.44 -18.67 23.75
C LEU A 149 8.17 -19.29 22.55
N ILE A 150 9.44 -18.99 22.35
CA ILE A 150 10.28 -19.61 21.31
C ILE A 150 10.39 -21.12 21.54
N GLU A 151 10.70 -21.57 22.77
CA GLU A 151 10.77 -22.98 23.10
C GLU A 151 9.44 -23.70 22.78
N LEU A 152 8.31 -23.08 23.12
CA LEU A 152 6.97 -23.63 22.82
C LEU A 152 6.72 -23.74 21.30
N LEU A 153 7.16 -22.77 20.50
CA LEU A 153 7.06 -22.80 19.04
C LEU A 153 7.99 -23.86 18.43
N ASN A 154 9.19 -24.02 19.00
CA ASN A 154 10.11 -25.08 18.59
C ASN A 154 9.53 -26.48 18.87
N ASP A 155 8.86 -26.69 20.00
CA ASP A 155 8.14 -27.93 20.30
C ASP A 155 7.00 -28.21 19.31
N ARG A 156 6.47 -27.19 18.66
CA ARG A 156 5.48 -27.29 17.57
C ARG A 156 6.12 -27.45 16.19
N GLY A 157 7.45 -27.50 16.09
CA GLY A 157 8.20 -27.75 14.85
C GLY A 157 8.61 -26.49 14.08
N ILE A 158 8.44 -25.29 14.65
CA ILE A 158 8.93 -24.05 14.05
C ILE A 158 10.36 -23.83 14.53
N THR A 159 11.33 -23.85 13.62
CA THR A 159 12.76 -23.70 13.95
C THR A 159 13.14 -22.22 14.15
N ASN A 160 14.29 -21.97 14.80
CA ASN A 160 14.69 -20.60 15.12
C ASN A 160 14.84 -19.70 13.87
N ASP A 161 15.33 -20.23 12.77
CA ASP A 161 15.43 -19.54 11.47
C ASP A 161 14.07 -19.25 10.79
N GLN A 162 12.98 -19.76 11.37
CA GLN A 162 11.61 -19.47 10.97
C GLN A 162 10.93 -18.46 11.90
N ILE A 163 11.64 -17.95 12.90
CA ILE A 163 11.14 -16.99 13.88
C ILE A 163 11.78 -15.63 13.66
N ILE A 164 10.94 -14.60 13.60
CA ILE A 164 11.35 -13.20 13.54
C ILE A 164 10.94 -12.54 14.86
N LEU A 165 11.93 -12.11 15.64
CA LEU A 165 11.72 -11.31 16.84
C LEU A 165 11.64 -9.84 16.44
N VAL A 166 10.59 -9.16 16.85
CA VAL A 166 10.36 -7.76 16.52
C VAL A 166 10.41 -6.93 17.79
N ALA A 167 11.30 -5.94 17.84
CA ALA A 167 11.31 -4.96 18.91
C ALA A 167 9.98 -4.18 18.91
N PRO A 168 9.37 -3.92 20.08
CA PRO A 168 8.10 -3.21 20.17
C PRO A 168 8.21 -1.81 19.59
N THR A 169 7.09 -1.25 19.12
CA THR A 169 7.04 0.16 18.74
C THR A 169 7.32 1.08 19.93
N PRO A 170 7.86 2.29 19.72
CA PRO A 170 8.16 3.20 20.84
C PRO A 170 6.87 3.70 21.52
N TYR A 171 7.01 4.04 22.79
CA TYR A 171 6.02 4.80 23.56
C TYR A 171 6.31 6.29 23.45
N ASP A 172 5.31 7.11 23.08
CA ASP A 172 5.50 8.56 22.98
C ASP A 172 5.59 9.21 24.38
N GLN A 173 6.75 9.05 25.01
CA GLN A 173 7.04 9.55 26.35
C GLN A 173 6.97 11.07 26.43
N THR A 174 7.23 11.78 25.35
CA THR A 174 7.22 13.26 25.31
C THR A 174 5.83 13.85 25.57
N ARG A 175 4.77 13.10 25.28
CA ARG A 175 3.37 13.50 25.48
C ARG A 175 2.77 13.00 26.81
N SER A 176 3.52 12.23 27.58
CA SER A 176 3.08 11.82 28.92
C SER A 176 2.94 13.03 29.84
N SER A 177 1.83 13.09 30.57
CA SER A 177 1.55 14.16 31.55
C SER A 177 2.10 13.84 32.95
N ASN A 178 2.88 12.80 33.11
CA ASN A 178 3.38 12.33 34.40
C ASN A 178 4.71 12.99 34.74
N TYR A 179 4.66 14.11 35.48
CA TYR A 179 5.84 14.86 35.90
C TYR A 179 6.01 14.84 37.44
N ASP A 180 7.26 14.93 37.91
CA ASP A 180 7.57 15.13 39.31
C ASP A 180 7.38 16.58 39.76
N GLU A 181 7.56 16.84 41.06
CA GLU A 181 7.45 18.18 41.66
C GLU A 181 8.48 19.21 41.13
N ASN A 182 9.53 18.74 40.46
CA ASN A 182 10.56 19.55 39.83
C ASN A 182 10.35 19.72 38.33
N GLY A 183 9.25 19.18 37.76
CA GLY A 183 8.94 19.20 36.34
C GLY A 183 9.75 18.19 35.50
N LYS A 184 10.36 17.16 36.13
CA LYS A 184 11.01 16.06 35.44
C LYS A 184 9.97 15.01 35.10
N GLN A 185 10.00 14.52 33.86
CA GLN A 185 9.21 13.37 33.42
C GLN A 185 9.46 12.16 34.35
N LYS A 186 8.40 11.52 34.82
CA LYS A 186 8.45 10.30 35.62
C LYS A 186 8.21 9.05 34.83
N ASP A 187 7.69 9.19 33.62
CA ASP A 187 7.40 8.07 32.77
C ASP A 187 8.70 7.59 32.14
N ASP A 188 9.08 6.37 32.44
CA ASP A 188 10.28 5.66 31.94
C ASP A 188 9.91 4.48 31.06
N THR A 189 8.67 4.45 30.53
CA THR A 189 8.16 3.34 29.73
C THR A 189 9.00 3.14 28.47
N ASP A 190 9.37 4.24 27.76
CA ASP A 190 10.19 4.13 26.57
C ASP A 190 11.66 3.77 26.87
N ASP A 191 12.18 4.20 28.01
CA ASP A 191 13.50 3.79 28.48
C ASP A 191 13.56 2.26 28.67
N LEU A 192 12.48 1.65 29.24
CA LEU A 192 12.37 0.19 29.36
C LEU A 192 12.21 -0.49 27.99
N LEU A 193 11.44 0.09 27.06
CA LEU A 193 11.31 -0.46 25.70
C LEU A 193 12.66 -0.43 24.96
N SER A 194 13.45 0.62 25.16
CA SER A 194 14.82 0.71 24.63
C SER A 194 15.73 -0.38 25.19
N GLU A 195 15.66 -0.65 26.52
CA GLU A 195 16.39 -1.76 27.15
C GLU A 195 15.92 -3.11 26.57
N TYR A 196 14.61 -3.32 26.42
CA TYR A 196 14.06 -4.55 25.81
C TYR A 196 14.52 -4.76 24.38
N THR A 197 14.58 -3.70 23.59
CA THR A 197 15.08 -3.73 22.21
C THR A 197 16.50 -4.27 22.12
N GLY A 198 17.41 -3.77 22.99
CA GLY A 198 18.79 -4.23 23.06
C GLY A 198 18.91 -5.68 23.50
N GLU A 199 18.20 -6.07 24.56
CA GLU A 199 18.23 -7.44 25.09
C GLU A 199 17.57 -8.45 24.13
N LEU A 200 16.53 -8.03 23.38
CA LEU A 200 15.88 -8.86 22.37
C LEU A 200 16.81 -9.14 21.18
N LYS A 201 17.62 -8.15 20.77
CA LYS A 201 18.64 -8.35 19.73
C LYS A 201 19.70 -9.36 20.18
N ILE A 202 20.15 -9.25 21.43
CA ILE A 202 21.11 -10.22 22.00
C ILE A 202 20.52 -11.63 21.99
N LEU A 203 19.25 -11.79 22.43
CA LEU A 203 18.57 -13.08 22.39
C LEU A 203 18.46 -13.63 20.95
N ALA A 204 18.13 -12.79 19.99
CA ALA A 204 18.05 -13.19 18.59
C ALA A 204 19.39 -13.73 18.07
N ASP A 205 20.47 -13.02 18.35
CA ASP A 205 21.83 -13.43 17.96
C ASP A 205 22.25 -14.75 18.64
N GLU A 206 21.92 -14.93 19.92
CA GLU A 206 22.23 -16.16 20.68
C GLU A 206 21.47 -17.38 20.16
N LEU A 207 20.23 -17.21 19.77
CA LEU A 207 19.37 -18.31 19.31
C LEU A 207 19.43 -18.56 17.80
N GLY A 208 19.95 -17.60 17.02
CA GLY A 208 19.92 -17.63 15.57
C GLY A 208 18.50 -17.47 15.00
N THR A 209 17.68 -16.64 15.64
CA THR A 209 16.42 -16.15 15.09
C THR A 209 16.68 -14.89 14.27
N HIS A 210 15.73 -14.52 13.42
CA HIS A 210 15.75 -13.21 12.79
C HIS A 210 15.33 -12.11 13.75
N TYR A 211 15.75 -10.87 13.46
CA TYR A 211 15.45 -9.71 14.28
C TYR A 211 15.07 -8.49 13.45
N ILE A 212 14.00 -7.80 13.85
CA ILE A 212 13.56 -6.53 13.26
C ILE A 212 13.40 -5.50 14.36
N ASP A 213 14.08 -4.37 14.23
CA ASP A 213 13.98 -3.23 15.13
C ASP A 213 12.92 -2.24 14.61
N LEU A 214 11.75 -2.21 15.22
CA LEU A 214 10.78 -1.14 14.98
C LEU A 214 10.94 0.02 15.96
N HIS A 215 11.52 -0.21 17.15
CA HIS A 215 11.64 0.80 18.20
C HIS A 215 12.53 1.96 17.76
N THR A 216 13.79 1.68 17.48
CA THR A 216 14.80 2.72 17.25
C THR A 216 14.46 3.62 16.06
N PRO A 217 14.15 3.11 14.86
CA PRO A 217 13.87 3.98 13.72
C PRO A 217 12.55 4.75 13.88
N MET A 218 11.52 4.17 14.50
CA MET A 218 10.27 4.89 14.74
C MET A 218 10.42 5.97 15.80
N LEU A 219 11.20 5.74 16.85
CA LEU A 219 11.51 6.76 17.86
C LEU A 219 12.20 7.96 17.21
N TRP A 220 13.19 7.72 16.37
CA TRP A 220 13.92 8.77 15.67
C TRP A 220 13.03 9.54 14.67
N VAL A 221 12.17 8.85 13.93
CA VAL A 221 11.17 9.54 13.09
C VAL A 221 10.30 10.45 13.95
N THR A 222 9.84 9.98 15.11
CA THR A 222 9.03 10.76 16.05
C THR A 222 9.79 11.99 16.55
N GLU A 223 11.04 11.84 16.98
CA GLU A 223 11.88 12.95 17.47
C GLU A 223 12.16 14.01 16.39
N ILE A 224 12.50 13.57 15.17
CA ILE A 224 12.75 14.47 14.04
C ILE A 224 11.48 15.23 13.67
N VAL A 225 10.35 14.54 13.58
CA VAL A 225 9.06 15.12 13.24
C VAL A 225 8.62 16.12 14.30
N GLN A 226 8.67 15.77 15.57
CA GLN A 226 8.33 16.67 16.69
C GLN A 226 9.28 17.87 16.81
N GLY A 227 10.53 17.72 16.42
CA GLY A 227 11.47 18.83 16.31
C GLY A 227 11.05 19.91 15.31
N ARG A 228 10.25 19.56 14.31
CA ARG A 228 9.73 20.46 13.27
C ARG A 228 8.27 20.83 13.47
N ILE A 229 7.45 19.87 13.86
CA ILE A 229 6.02 19.98 14.11
C ILE A 229 5.74 19.40 15.51
N PRO A 230 5.83 20.23 16.57
CA PRO A 230 5.84 19.75 17.96
C PRO A 230 4.61 18.94 18.39
N ASP A 231 3.47 19.13 17.72
CA ASP A 231 2.22 18.41 18.02
C ASP A 231 2.06 17.11 17.21
N ASP A 232 2.97 16.82 16.31
CA ASP A 232 2.90 15.62 15.46
C ASP A 232 3.44 14.37 16.18
N THR A 233 2.85 13.21 15.88
CA THR A 233 3.20 11.95 16.55
C THR A 233 2.82 10.74 15.72
N LEU A 234 3.52 9.63 15.95
CA LEU A 234 3.22 8.33 15.35
C LEU A 234 2.19 7.51 16.16
N THR A 235 1.73 8.03 17.31
CA THR A 235 0.77 7.33 18.18
C THR A 235 -0.58 8.01 18.22
N VAL A 236 -1.62 7.29 18.66
CA VAL A 236 -2.89 7.90 19.05
C VAL A 236 -2.77 8.60 20.41
N THR A 237 -3.85 9.12 20.94
CA THR A 237 -3.86 9.94 22.17
C THR A 237 -3.41 9.23 23.44
N ASP A 238 -3.24 7.91 23.42
CA ASP A 238 -2.80 7.11 24.57
C ASP A 238 -1.27 6.95 24.66
N ASN A 239 -0.54 7.46 23.67
CA ASN A 239 0.92 7.40 23.55
C ASN A 239 1.50 5.96 23.34
N VAL A 240 0.63 4.96 23.21
CA VAL A 240 0.96 3.52 23.13
C VAL A 240 0.78 2.99 21.72
N HIS A 241 -0.45 3.15 21.20
CA HIS A 241 -0.83 2.52 19.94
C HIS A 241 -0.43 3.40 18.76
N PRO A 242 0.29 2.86 17.77
CA PRO A 242 0.57 3.58 16.54
C PRO A 242 -0.72 4.05 15.87
N ASN A 243 -0.75 5.31 15.43
CA ASN A 243 -1.82 5.80 14.56
C ASN A 243 -1.67 5.23 13.14
N ALA A 244 -2.51 5.62 12.19
CA ALA A 244 -2.45 5.10 10.82
C ALA A 244 -1.09 5.35 10.15
N MET A 245 -0.53 6.55 10.31
CA MET A 245 0.81 6.89 9.83
C MET A 245 1.89 6.05 10.54
N GLY A 246 1.81 5.90 11.88
CA GLY A 246 2.72 5.07 12.64
C GLY A 246 2.70 3.60 12.22
N ASN A 247 1.53 3.03 11.93
CA ASN A 247 1.42 1.67 11.40
C ASN A 247 2.02 1.54 9.99
N THR A 248 1.84 2.54 9.12
CA THR A 248 2.45 2.58 7.78
C THR A 248 3.98 2.59 7.90
N ILE A 249 4.53 3.43 8.77
CA ILE A 249 5.98 3.54 9.03
C ILE A 249 6.52 2.22 9.64
N ALA A 250 5.79 1.61 10.58
CA ALA A 250 6.16 0.31 11.14
C ALA A 250 6.23 -0.79 10.07
N GLY A 251 5.23 -0.86 9.20
CA GLY A 251 5.21 -1.79 8.07
C GLY A 251 6.35 -1.55 7.07
N PHE A 252 6.67 -0.28 6.81
CA PHE A 252 7.80 0.09 5.96
C PHE A 252 9.14 -0.38 6.56
N PHE A 253 9.42 -0.06 7.82
CA PHE A 253 10.66 -0.49 8.46
C PHE A 253 10.77 -2.01 8.60
N PHE A 254 9.63 -2.68 8.80
CA PHE A 254 9.61 -4.14 8.80
C PHE A 254 10.07 -4.69 7.43
N LEU A 255 9.46 -4.26 6.34
CA LEU A 255 9.80 -4.68 4.98
C LEU A 255 11.22 -4.29 4.58
N TYR A 256 11.65 -3.07 4.93
CA TYR A 256 13.00 -2.60 4.64
C TYR A 256 14.06 -3.52 5.27
N GLN A 257 13.89 -3.87 6.54
CA GLN A 257 14.81 -4.76 7.26
C GLN A 257 14.72 -6.20 6.77
N GLN A 258 13.57 -6.66 6.31
CA GLN A 258 13.47 -7.95 5.62
C GLN A 258 14.27 -7.99 4.31
N GLY A 259 14.74 -6.87 3.78
CA GLY A 259 15.40 -6.80 2.48
C GLY A 259 14.44 -6.69 1.30
N ALA A 260 13.22 -6.20 1.54
CA ALA A 260 12.22 -6.03 0.48
C ALA A 260 12.76 -5.18 -0.68
N ASP A 261 12.55 -5.66 -1.91
CA ASP A 261 12.91 -4.93 -3.12
C ASP A 261 11.90 -3.82 -3.39
N LYS A 262 12.38 -2.62 -3.66
CA LYS A 262 11.53 -1.50 -4.03
C LYS A 262 10.97 -1.60 -5.45
N GLU A 263 11.64 -2.30 -6.36
CA GLU A 263 11.26 -2.36 -7.76
C GLU A 263 10.01 -3.21 -7.98
N VAL A 264 8.93 -2.57 -8.44
CA VAL A 264 7.73 -3.24 -8.92
C VAL A 264 7.99 -3.88 -10.28
N ALA A 265 8.39 -3.04 -11.22
CA ALA A 265 8.75 -3.39 -12.58
C ALA A 265 9.54 -2.24 -13.20
N SER A 266 10.32 -2.52 -14.24
CA SER A 266 11.10 -1.51 -14.95
C SER A 266 11.00 -1.67 -16.45
N VAL A 267 10.87 -0.52 -17.14
CA VAL A 267 10.96 -0.39 -18.58
C VAL A 267 11.93 0.73 -18.92
N GLU A 268 13.02 0.40 -19.58
CA GLU A 268 14.04 1.34 -20.06
C GLU A 268 14.05 1.28 -21.59
N VAL A 269 13.64 2.35 -22.26
CA VAL A 269 13.56 2.45 -23.72
C VAL A 269 14.73 3.26 -24.26
N ASP A 270 15.54 2.65 -25.12
CA ASP A 270 16.69 3.28 -25.75
C ASP A 270 16.34 4.04 -27.06
N GLU A 271 17.28 4.82 -27.55
CA GLU A 271 17.16 5.60 -28.79
C GLU A 271 17.02 4.71 -30.05
N ASP A 272 17.58 3.53 -30.05
CA ASP A 272 17.61 2.56 -31.15
C ASP A 272 16.36 1.66 -31.21
N GLU A 273 15.30 2.03 -30.52
CA GLU A 273 14.04 1.28 -30.43
C GLU A 273 14.19 -0.11 -29.73
N THR A 274 15.15 -0.22 -28.82
CA THR A 274 15.26 -1.38 -27.93
C THR A 274 14.66 -1.06 -26.56
N ALA A 275 14.29 -2.07 -25.80
CA ALA A 275 13.82 -1.92 -24.43
C ALA A 275 14.44 -2.98 -23.54
N VAL A 276 14.98 -2.55 -22.40
CA VAL A 276 15.36 -3.42 -21.29
C VAL A 276 14.23 -3.44 -20.28
N THR A 277 13.89 -4.62 -19.79
CA THR A 277 12.80 -4.76 -18.80
C THR A 277 13.26 -5.61 -17.63
N ARG A 278 12.76 -5.26 -16.44
CA ARG A 278 12.82 -6.12 -15.24
C ARG A 278 11.40 -6.30 -14.73
N ASN A 279 11.06 -7.51 -14.37
CA ASN A 279 9.74 -7.91 -13.90
C ASN A 279 8.58 -7.40 -14.79
N ALA A 280 8.80 -7.29 -16.09
CA ALA A 280 7.85 -6.81 -17.07
C ALA A 280 8.16 -7.37 -18.47
N THR A 281 7.16 -7.30 -19.35
CA THR A 281 7.31 -7.60 -20.78
C THR A 281 6.91 -6.39 -21.61
N VAL A 282 7.74 -6.01 -22.60
CA VAL A 282 7.45 -4.99 -23.59
C VAL A 282 7.27 -5.62 -24.97
N ALA A 283 6.26 -5.17 -25.69
CA ALA A 283 5.99 -5.57 -27.07
C ALA A 283 5.49 -4.38 -27.91
N LYS A 284 5.64 -4.49 -29.22
CA LYS A 284 5.15 -3.50 -30.20
C LYS A 284 5.71 -2.09 -29.97
N LEU A 285 6.97 -1.99 -29.56
CA LEU A 285 7.66 -0.72 -29.41
C LEU A 285 7.69 0.01 -30.76
N LYS A 286 7.36 1.30 -30.72
CA LYS A 286 7.38 2.21 -31.87
C LYS A 286 7.90 3.54 -31.40
N ARG A 287 8.78 4.14 -32.21
CA ARG A 287 9.33 5.46 -31.97
C ARG A 287 9.17 6.35 -33.20
N LYS A 288 8.95 7.63 -33.05
CA LYS A 288 8.98 8.64 -34.10
C LYS A 288 9.86 9.80 -33.68
N GLY A 289 11.18 9.57 -33.80
CA GLY A 289 12.21 10.48 -33.34
C GLY A 289 12.08 10.73 -31.83
N ASP A 290 12.26 11.99 -31.46
CA ASP A 290 12.15 12.49 -30.09
C ASP A 290 10.72 12.88 -29.66
N ARG A 291 9.70 12.73 -30.56
CA ARG A 291 8.35 13.28 -30.32
C ARG A 291 7.31 12.27 -29.86
N TYR A 292 7.53 11.00 -30.14
CA TYR A 292 6.54 9.96 -29.85
C TYR A 292 7.19 8.61 -29.61
N VAL A 293 6.85 7.98 -28.48
CA VAL A 293 7.19 6.61 -28.15
C VAL A 293 5.92 5.88 -27.72
N SER A 294 5.71 4.66 -28.17
CA SER A 294 4.61 3.82 -27.69
C SER A 294 4.97 2.35 -27.67
N PHE A 295 4.41 1.63 -26.71
CA PHE A 295 4.61 0.19 -26.58
C PHE A 295 3.46 -0.47 -25.81
N ARG A 296 3.39 -1.79 -25.87
CA ARG A 296 2.60 -2.59 -24.93
C ARG A 296 3.48 -2.98 -23.77
N TYR A 297 3.02 -2.70 -22.57
CA TYR A 297 3.68 -2.94 -21.30
C TYR A 297 2.83 -3.90 -20.46
N GLN A 298 3.42 -4.99 -20.02
CA GLN A 298 2.80 -5.96 -19.13
C GLN A 298 3.72 -6.18 -17.95
N PRO A 299 3.43 -5.57 -16.78
CA PRO A 299 4.16 -5.87 -15.54
C PRO A 299 3.78 -7.26 -15.02
N HIS A 300 4.67 -7.89 -14.27
CA HIS A 300 4.41 -9.18 -13.61
C HIS A 300 4.06 -9.01 -12.13
N SER A 301 4.17 -7.82 -11.62
CA SER A 301 3.66 -7.38 -10.31
C SER A 301 2.94 -6.04 -10.42
N ILE A 302 2.31 -5.59 -9.37
CA ILE A 302 1.60 -4.32 -9.32
C ILE A 302 2.14 -3.44 -8.19
N PRO A 303 2.06 -2.10 -8.30
CA PRO A 303 2.46 -1.21 -7.23
C PRO A 303 1.55 -1.39 -6.01
N MET A 304 2.06 -1.08 -4.82
CA MET A 304 1.26 -1.00 -3.60
C MET A 304 0.19 0.10 -3.71
N ALA A 305 -0.90 -0.05 -2.97
CA ALA A 305 -1.90 1.01 -2.85
C ALA A 305 -1.28 2.22 -2.13
N VAL A 306 -1.25 3.36 -2.81
CA VAL A 306 -0.89 4.63 -2.18
C VAL A 306 -2.15 5.18 -1.51
N THR A 307 -2.30 4.91 -0.22
CA THR A 307 -3.39 5.40 0.63
C THR A 307 -3.12 6.83 1.08
N TYR A 308 -4.10 7.44 1.78
CA TYR A 308 -3.92 8.74 2.40
C TYR A 308 -2.78 8.70 3.44
N GLU A 309 -2.75 7.67 4.26
CA GLU A 309 -1.76 7.47 5.32
C GLU A 309 -0.36 7.23 4.74
N PHE A 310 -0.28 6.53 3.61
CA PHE A 310 0.96 6.34 2.88
C PHE A 310 1.50 7.68 2.36
N ASN A 311 0.63 8.54 1.83
CA ASN A 311 1.00 9.89 1.41
C ASN A 311 1.40 10.79 2.59
N GLU A 312 0.72 10.68 3.76
CA GLU A 312 1.12 11.41 4.96
C GLU A 312 2.52 11.00 5.43
N ALA A 313 2.80 9.70 5.50
CA ALA A 313 4.12 9.19 5.85
C ALA A 313 5.21 9.64 4.86
N SER A 314 4.86 9.78 3.57
CA SER A 314 5.77 10.28 2.53
C SER A 314 6.16 11.76 2.67
N GLN A 315 5.52 12.51 3.59
CA GLN A 315 5.96 13.88 3.92
C GLN A 315 7.26 13.90 4.73
N TYR A 316 7.60 12.81 5.39
CA TYR A 316 8.77 12.71 6.23
C TYR A 316 9.96 12.08 5.51
N PHE A 317 9.71 11.08 4.70
CA PHE A 317 10.69 10.46 3.81
C PHE A 317 9.97 9.78 2.64
N GLU A 318 10.67 9.58 1.53
CA GLU A 318 10.08 9.09 0.28
C GLU A 318 9.73 7.59 0.33
N ILE A 319 8.85 7.20 1.28
CA ILE A 319 8.44 5.80 1.47
C ILE A 319 8.00 5.14 0.17
N VAL A 320 7.24 5.85 -0.68
CA VAL A 320 6.73 5.28 -1.93
C VAL A 320 7.88 4.89 -2.84
N ASP A 321 8.88 5.74 -2.98
CA ASP A 321 10.02 5.49 -3.85
C ASP A 321 10.99 4.44 -3.29
N GLU A 322 10.95 4.22 -1.97
CA GLU A 322 11.77 3.21 -1.30
C GLU A 322 11.12 1.83 -1.20
N ILE A 323 9.80 1.71 -1.47
CA ILE A 323 9.10 0.41 -1.36
C ILE A 323 8.24 0.07 -2.58
N SER A 324 7.95 1.01 -3.47
CA SER A 324 7.06 0.78 -4.62
C SER A 324 7.47 1.62 -5.83
N TRP A 325 8.52 1.16 -6.54
CA TRP A 325 9.09 1.83 -7.70
C TRP A 325 8.71 1.12 -9.00
N GLU A 326 7.72 1.62 -9.74
CA GLU A 326 7.38 1.17 -11.11
C GLU A 326 8.07 2.09 -12.11
N ASN A 327 9.24 1.69 -12.62
CA ASN A 327 10.13 2.54 -13.41
C ASN A 327 9.70 2.67 -14.88
N LEU A 328 9.62 3.90 -15.37
CA LEU A 328 9.59 4.24 -16.79
C LEU A 328 10.75 5.15 -17.14
N GLN A 329 11.70 4.64 -17.91
CA GLN A 329 12.84 5.42 -18.41
C GLN A 329 12.83 5.44 -19.93
N VAL A 330 13.05 6.62 -20.54
CA VAL A 330 13.05 6.78 -22.00
C VAL A 330 14.18 7.72 -22.42
N ALA A 331 15.19 7.16 -23.04
CA ALA A 331 16.33 7.92 -23.59
C ALA A 331 15.98 8.60 -24.94
N GLY A 332 16.80 9.57 -25.36
CA GLY A 332 16.72 10.21 -26.68
C GLY A 332 15.46 11.09 -26.90
N LEU A 333 14.85 11.56 -25.83
CA LEU A 333 13.85 12.62 -25.83
C LEU A 333 14.53 14.00 -25.72
N HIS A 334 13.90 15.06 -26.19
CA HIS A 334 14.45 16.41 -26.04
C HIS A 334 14.37 16.83 -24.55
N PRO A 335 15.46 17.16 -23.88
CA PRO A 335 15.52 17.31 -22.41
C PRO A 335 14.56 18.37 -21.86
N ASP A 336 14.38 19.50 -22.58
CA ASP A 336 13.59 20.66 -22.14
C ASP A 336 12.11 20.60 -22.58
N VAL A 337 11.73 19.60 -23.40
CA VAL A 337 10.35 19.46 -23.88
C VAL A 337 9.55 18.65 -22.87
N THR A 338 8.32 19.08 -22.59
CA THR A 338 7.35 18.34 -21.78
C THR A 338 6.69 17.28 -22.62
N TYR A 339 6.61 16.08 -22.05
CA TYR A 339 5.93 14.91 -22.63
C TYR A 339 4.75 14.50 -21.77
N ARG A 340 3.63 14.22 -22.43
CA ARG A 340 2.46 13.61 -21.82
C ARG A 340 2.58 12.11 -21.89
N VAL A 341 2.47 11.45 -20.75
CA VAL A 341 2.47 10.00 -20.63
C VAL A 341 1.03 9.51 -20.49
N TYR A 342 0.63 8.60 -21.37
CA TYR A 342 -0.69 7.99 -21.36
C TYR A 342 -0.57 6.48 -21.09
N MET A 343 -1.48 5.94 -20.28
CA MET A 343 -1.74 4.51 -20.16
C MET A 343 -3.17 4.22 -20.63
N ASN A 344 -3.31 3.29 -21.58
CA ASN A 344 -4.61 2.95 -22.14
C ASN A 344 -5.44 4.19 -22.57
N ARG A 345 -4.78 5.22 -23.13
CA ARG A 345 -5.33 6.52 -23.55
C ARG A 345 -5.74 7.47 -22.42
N ILE A 346 -5.50 7.14 -21.17
CA ILE A 346 -5.70 8.02 -20.03
C ILE A 346 -4.38 8.73 -19.76
N LEU A 347 -4.42 10.07 -19.63
CA LEU A 347 -3.24 10.85 -19.23
C LEU A 347 -2.89 10.51 -17.78
N VAL A 348 -1.67 10.05 -17.57
CA VAL A 348 -1.20 9.60 -16.24
C VAL A 348 -0.11 10.49 -15.68
N GLY A 349 0.57 11.28 -16.49
CA GLY A 349 1.58 12.22 -16.02
C GLY A 349 2.12 13.10 -17.13
N GLN A 350 2.88 14.14 -16.73
CA GLN A 350 3.60 15.04 -17.61
C GLN A 350 5.00 15.25 -17.05
N TYR A 351 6.01 14.98 -17.87
CA TYR A 351 7.41 15.00 -17.47
C TYR A 351 8.28 15.67 -18.54
N LYS A 352 9.36 16.31 -18.15
CA LYS A 352 10.39 16.75 -19.09
C LYS A 352 11.11 15.54 -19.69
N GLY A 353 11.65 15.68 -20.88
CA GLY A 353 12.48 14.63 -21.47
C GLY A 353 13.70 14.28 -20.63
N SER A 354 14.24 15.24 -19.87
CA SER A 354 15.33 15.00 -18.91
C SER A 354 14.91 14.14 -17.73
N GLU A 355 13.67 14.28 -17.24
CA GLU A 355 13.12 13.46 -16.16
C GLU A 355 12.86 12.02 -16.64
N LEU A 356 12.23 11.87 -17.81
CA LEU A 356 12.03 10.56 -18.43
C LEU A 356 13.34 9.84 -18.76
N ALA A 357 14.41 10.58 -19.07
CA ALA A 357 15.73 9.99 -19.29
C ALA A 357 16.41 9.50 -17.99
N GLN A 358 16.04 10.06 -16.84
CA GLN A 358 16.49 9.61 -15.52
C GLN A 358 15.65 8.47 -14.95
N GLY A 359 14.41 8.35 -15.41
CA GLY A 359 13.42 7.42 -14.90
C GLY A 359 12.42 8.10 -13.97
N VAL A 360 11.14 7.74 -14.13
CA VAL A 360 10.03 8.25 -13.32
C VAL A 360 9.26 7.10 -12.70
N ASN A 361 8.80 7.28 -11.46
CA ASN A 361 8.02 6.28 -10.75
C ASN A 361 6.54 6.38 -11.15
N LEU A 362 6.03 5.35 -11.81
CA LEU A 362 4.62 5.27 -12.21
C LEU A 362 3.69 4.91 -11.05
N THR A 363 4.20 4.52 -9.90
CA THR A 363 3.39 4.26 -8.70
C THR A 363 2.69 5.54 -8.20
N ASN A 364 3.38 6.69 -8.27
CA ASN A 364 2.90 7.97 -7.75
C ASN A 364 1.88 8.70 -8.65
N LEU A 365 1.37 8.04 -9.69
CA LEU A 365 0.42 8.66 -10.59
C LEU A 365 -0.98 8.75 -9.99
N ASP A 366 -1.70 9.83 -10.31
CA ASP A 366 -3.11 10.01 -9.94
C ASP A 366 -3.99 8.84 -10.38
N TRP A 367 -3.64 8.20 -11.48
CA TRP A 367 -4.28 7.00 -11.99
C TRP A 367 -3.27 6.04 -12.61
N ASN A 368 -3.32 4.79 -12.14
CA ASN A 368 -2.56 3.66 -12.67
C ASN A 368 -3.42 2.40 -12.51
N PRO A 369 -3.58 1.55 -13.54
CA PRO A 369 -4.39 0.33 -13.43
C PRO A 369 -3.96 -0.60 -12.30
N GLY A 370 -2.66 -0.64 -11.97
CA GLY A 370 -2.12 -1.37 -10.82
C GLY A 370 -2.60 -0.77 -9.49
N GLN A 371 -2.63 0.55 -9.38
CA GLN A 371 -3.16 1.25 -8.21
C GLN A 371 -4.64 0.97 -7.97
N GLU A 372 -5.46 0.89 -9.02
CA GLU A 372 -6.87 0.53 -8.90
C GLU A 372 -7.06 -0.88 -8.33
N ALA A 373 -6.25 -1.84 -8.77
CA ALA A 373 -6.24 -3.20 -8.24
C ALA A 373 -5.77 -3.22 -6.78
N ALA A 374 -4.67 -2.53 -6.49
CA ALA A 374 -4.10 -2.44 -5.14
C ALA A 374 -5.08 -1.83 -4.12
N LYS A 375 -5.81 -0.77 -4.47
CA LYS A 375 -6.85 -0.16 -3.62
C LYS A 375 -8.03 -1.11 -3.35
N GLN A 376 -8.41 -1.93 -4.33
CA GLN A 376 -9.44 -2.95 -4.11
C GLN A 376 -8.95 -4.03 -3.15
N MET A 377 -7.69 -4.45 -3.27
CA MET A 377 -7.07 -5.40 -2.35
C MET A 377 -6.95 -4.83 -0.94
N GLU A 378 -6.59 -3.55 -0.79
CA GLU A 378 -6.53 -2.85 0.50
C GLU A 378 -7.87 -2.95 1.26
N THR A 379 -8.99 -2.73 0.58
CA THR A 379 -10.33 -2.87 1.18
C THR A 379 -10.61 -4.29 1.67
N LEU A 380 -10.16 -5.30 0.93
CA LEU A 380 -10.29 -6.71 1.36
C LEU A 380 -9.36 -7.04 2.51
N ASN A 381 -8.17 -6.49 2.51
CA ASN A 381 -7.17 -6.67 3.56
C ASN A 381 -7.64 -6.07 4.90
N GLN A 382 -8.25 -4.88 4.88
CA GLN A 382 -8.92 -4.31 6.05
C GLN A 382 -10.04 -5.23 6.58
N SER A 383 -10.80 -5.85 5.67
CA SER A 383 -11.83 -6.83 6.04
C SER A 383 -11.23 -8.11 6.64
N TRP A 384 -10.10 -8.59 6.10
CA TRP A 384 -9.33 -9.70 6.65
C TRP A 384 -8.84 -9.39 8.07
N HIS A 385 -8.30 -8.19 8.27
CA HIS A 385 -7.81 -7.74 9.57
C HIS A 385 -8.94 -7.66 10.60
N THR A 386 -10.06 -7.04 10.26
CA THR A 386 -11.26 -6.94 11.12
C THR A 386 -11.77 -8.33 11.51
N ASN A 387 -11.88 -9.26 10.55
CA ASN A 387 -12.27 -10.64 10.80
C ASN A 387 -11.32 -11.34 11.79
N SER A 388 -10.02 -11.07 11.67
CA SER A 388 -9.02 -11.62 12.58
C SER A 388 -9.12 -11.02 13.98
N SER A 389 -9.29 -9.72 14.09
CA SER A 389 -9.46 -9.02 15.37
C SER A 389 -10.71 -9.49 16.13
N ASP A 390 -11.83 -9.71 15.43
CA ASP A 390 -13.06 -10.23 16.00
C ASP A 390 -12.87 -11.66 16.58
N TYR A 391 -12.18 -12.53 15.85
CA TYR A 391 -11.82 -13.85 16.36
C TYR A 391 -10.94 -13.77 17.61
N ARG A 392 -9.89 -12.92 17.59
CA ARG A 392 -8.99 -12.73 18.74
C ARG A 392 -9.74 -12.21 19.98
N ALA A 393 -10.75 -11.37 19.79
CA ALA A 393 -11.58 -10.90 20.90
C ALA A 393 -12.33 -12.07 21.59
N VAL A 394 -12.84 -13.05 20.84
CA VAL A 394 -13.48 -14.26 21.40
C VAL A 394 -12.48 -15.11 22.19
N VAL A 395 -11.29 -15.38 21.62
CA VAL A 395 -10.21 -16.11 22.32
C VAL A 395 -9.84 -15.44 23.63
N ARG A 396 -9.66 -14.10 23.62
CA ARG A 396 -9.39 -13.31 24.82
C ARG A 396 -10.49 -13.42 25.88
N GLN A 397 -11.77 -13.42 25.48
CA GLN A 397 -12.87 -13.61 26.43
C GLN A 397 -12.88 -15.02 27.03
N ALA A 398 -12.55 -16.02 26.23
CA ALA A 398 -12.51 -17.40 26.67
C ALA A 398 -11.35 -17.63 27.70
N MET A 399 -10.18 -17.04 27.45
CA MET A 399 -9.09 -17.08 28.42
C MET A 399 -9.43 -16.38 29.75
N LYS A 400 -10.38 -15.43 29.75
CA LYS A 400 -10.90 -14.77 30.96
C LYS A 400 -12.10 -15.52 31.59
N GLY A 401 -12.46 -16.70 31.08
CA GLY A 401 -13.60 -17.50 31.55
C GLY A 401 -14.97 -16.88 31.20
N LYS A 402 -15.03 -15.97 30.24
CA LYS A 402 -16.25 -15.28 29.79
C LYS A 402 -16.83 -15.85 28.49
N ALA A 403 -16.14 -16.76 27.84
CA ALA A 403 -16.59 -17.56 26.71
C ALA A 403 -16.10 -19.00 26.89
N THR A 404 -16.69 -19.94 26.16
CA THR A 404 -16.38 -21.37 26.24
C THR A 404 -15.48 -21.82 25.09
N GLN A 405 -14.93 -23.03 25.15
CA GLN A 405 -14.24 -23.64 24.01
C GLN A 405 -15.16 -23.76 22.78
N ALA A 406 -16.44 -24.04 22.99
CA ALA A 406 -17.41 -24.13 21.89
C ALA A 406 -17.60 -22.77 21.16
N ASP A 407 -17.55 -21.65 21.90
CA ASP A 407 -17.60 -20.31 21.31
C ASP A 407 -16.32 -20.04 20.50
N VAL A 408 -15.15 -20.45 20.99
CA VAL A 408 -13.87 -20.34 20.25
C VAL A 408 -13.90 -21.19 18.99
N ASP A 409 -14.36 -22.45 19.06
CA ASP A 409 -14.46 -23.34 17.90
C ASP A 409 -15.42 -22.79 16.83
N ALA A 410 -16.54 -22.23 17.24
CA ALA A 410 -17.51 -21.60 16.35
C ALA A 410 -16.92 -20.34 15.67
N ALA A 411 -16.26 -19.49 16.44
CA ALA A 411 -15.58 -18.29 15.94
C ALA A 411 -14.42 -18.66 14.98
N TYR A 412 -13.64 -19.70 15.29
CA TYR A 412 -12.60 -20.22 14.42
C TYR A 412 -13.14 -20.68 13.06
N GLY A 413 -14.26 -21.43 13.06
CA GLY A 413 -14.88 -21.88 11.81
C GLY A 413 -15.32 -20.72 10.90
N MET A 414 -15.87 -19.64 11.49
CA MET A 414 -16.23 -18.44 10.73
C MET A 414 -14.99 -17.68 10.26
N TRP A 415 -14.04 -17.44 11.16
CA TRP A 415 -12.81 -16.72 10.87
C TRP A 415 -12.02 -17.39 9.73
N SER A 416 -11.76 -18.69 9.84
CA SER A 416 -10.94 -19.43 8.85
C SER A 416 -11.57 -19.44 7.46
N GLY A 417 -12.90 -19.65 7.37
CA GLY A 417 -13.62 -19.63 6.10
C GLY A 417 -13.64 -18.25 5.45
N THR A 418 -13.87 -17.19 6.24
CA THR A 418 -13.87 -15.82 5.75
C THR A 418 -12.46 -15.39 5.33
N THR A 419 -11.44 -15.69 6.14
CA THR A 419 -10.03 -15.40 5.85
C THR A 419 -9.60 -16.03 4.53
N ALA A 420 -9.86 -17.33 4.34
CA ALA A 420 -9.51 -18.02 3.09
C ALA A 420 -10.19 -17.39 1.85
N ALA A 421 -11.46 -16.99 1.99
CA ALA A 421 -12.18 -16.33 0.90
C ALA A 421 -11.61 -14.94 0.57
N LEU A 422 -11.28 -14.13 1.57
CA LEU A 422 -10.69 -12.80 1.38
C LEU A 422 -9.30 -12.89 0.75
N ILE A 423 -8.44 -13.78 1.25
CA ILE A 423 -7.10 -14.01 0.68
C ILE A 423 -7.22 -14.45 -0.78
N GLY A 424 -8.10 -15.41 -1.07
CA GLY A 424 -8.34 -15.86 -2.44
C GLY A 424 -8.79 -14.73 -3.37
N GLN A 425 -9.64 -13.81 -2.90
CA GLN A 425 -10.07 -12.65 -3.69
C GLN A 425 -8.93 -11.64 -3.91
N MET A 426 -8.07 -11.38 -2.91
CA MET A 426 -6.93 -10.48 -3.05
C MET A 426 -5.96 -11.00 -4.12
N TYR A 427 -5.58 -12.27 -4.08
CA TYR A 427 -4.73 -12.89 -5.09
C TYR A 427 -5.38 -12.95 -6.49
N ASP A 428 -6.69 -13.18 -6.58
CA ASP A 428 -7.43 -13.15 -7.86
C ASP A 428 -7.40 -11.75 -8.50
N ILE A 429 -7.55 -10.69 -7.71
CA ILE A 429 -7.44 -9.30 -8.18
C ILE A 429 -6.02 -9.01 -8.66
N ALA A 430 -5.00 -9.35 -7.87
CA ALA A 430 -3.61 -9.13 -8.21
C ALA A 430 -3.22 -9.90 -9.49
N GLY A 431 -3.53 -11.18 -9.58
CA GLY A 431 -3.28 -12.02 -10.76
C GLY A 431 -3.94 -11.47 -12.02
N LYS A 432 -5.22 -11.10 -11.95
CA LYS A 432 -5.93 -10.49 -13.09
C LYS A 432 -5.33 -9.17 -13.53
N SER A 433 -4.80 -8.37 -12.61
CA SER A 433 -4.17 -7.08 -12.95
C SER A 433 -2.91 -7.24 -13.79
N VAL A 434 -2.14 -8.31 -13.60
CA VAL A 434 -0.91 -8.57 -14.35
C VAL A 434 -1.13 -9.36 -15.65
N GLU A 435 -2.31 -9.96 -15.85
CA GLU A 435 -2.63 -10.69 -17.08
C GLU A 435 -2.77 -9.79 -18.31
N HIS A 436 -3.06 -8.50 -18.13
CA HIS A 436 -3.42 -7.60 -19.22
C HIS A 436 -2.33 -6.57 -19.50
N ALA A 437 -1.79 -6.62 -20.74
CA ALA A 437 -0.87 -5.60 -21.20
C ALA A 437 -1.57 -4.24 -21.37
N ARG A 438 -0.90 -3.19 -20.90
CA ARG A 438 -1.29 -1.78 -21.02
C ARG A 438 -0.64 -1.15 -22.25
N VAL A 439 -1.30 -0.22 -22.89
CA VAL A 439 -0.67 0.59 -23.96
C VAL A 439 -0.12 1.84 -23.31
N VAL A 440 1.19 2.02 -23.39
CA VAL A 440 1.88 3.24 -22.95
C VAL A 440 2.19 4.10 -24.18
N GLU A 441 1.88 5.39 -24.11
CA GLU A 441 2.19 6.38 -25.13
C GLU A 441 2.83 7.60 -24.47
N ILE A 442 3.98 8.01 -24.97
CA ILE A 442 4.73 9.19 -24.53
C ILE A 442 4.76 10.16 -25.70
N VAL A 443 4.19 11.34 -25.52
CA VAL A 443 3.87 12.27 -26.61
C VAL A 443 4.34 13.67 -26.25
N SER A 444 5.22 14.30 -27.04
CA SER A 444 5.62 15.68 -26.81
C SER A 444 4.43 16.65 -26.93
N GLU A 445 4.45 17.74 -26.19
CA GLU A 445 3.38 18.76 -26.25
C GLU A 445 3.13 19.30 -27.67
N ASP A 446 4.21 19.44 -28.44
CA ASP A 446 4.15 19.94 -29.82
C ASP A 446 3.72 18.88 -30.84
N TYR A 447 3.67 17.62 -30.43
CA TYR A 447 3.28 16.53 -31.30
C TYR A 447 1.78 16.33 -31.23
N HIS A 448 1.07 16.97 -32.15
CA HIS A 448 -0.33 16.65 -32.39
C HIS A 448 -0.41 15.25 -33.00
N VAL A 449 -0.61 14.25 -32.16
CA VAL A 449 -1.16 12.98 -32.63
C VAL A 449 -2.54 13.32 -33.17
N TRP A 450 -2.61 13.57 -34.43
CA TRP A 450 -3.89 13.55 -35.13
C TRP A 450 -4.48 12.17 -34.81
N MET A 451 -5.49 12.16 -33.96
CA MET A 451 -6.28 10.96 -33.71
C MET A 451 -6.73 10.45 -35.07
N GLY A 452 -6.01 9.46 -35.55
CA GLY A 452 -5.97 8.77 -36.81
C GLY A 452 -6.56 9.52 -38.00
N GLN A 453 -5.83 9.52 -39.11
CA GLN A 453 -6.39 9.87 -40.43
C GLN A 453 -7.82 9.33 -40.65
N GLU A 454 -8.22 8.28 -39.95
CA GLU A 454 -9.52 7.66 -39.94
C GLU A 454 -10.65 8.57 -39.43
N ILE A 455 -10.49 9.31 -38.33
CA ILE A 455 -11.57 10.22 -37.86
C ILE A 455 -11.75 11.40 -38.80
N TRP A 456 -10.67 11.96 -39.37
CA TRP A 456 -10.78 12.97 -40.40
C TRP A 456 -11.40 12.42 -41.67
N GLN A 457 -11.07 11.20 -42.08
CA GLN A 457 -11.74 10.52 -43.18
C GLN A 457 -13.23 10.35 -42.93
N TRP A 458 -13.62 9.97 -41.69
CA TRP A 458 -15.03 9.88 -41.29
C TRP A 458 -15.71 11.24 -41.19
N ILE A 459 -15.02 12.28 -40.70
CA ILE A 459 -15.57 13.66 -40.67
C ILE A 459 -15.73 14.20 -42.08
N VAL A 460 -14.72 14.04 -42.92
CA VAL A 460 -14.79 14.46 -44.33
C VAL A 460 -15.88 13.69 -45.09
N ALA A 461 -15.98 12.38 -44.86
CA ALA A 461 -17.05 11.57 -45.44
C ALA A 461 -18.45 12.02 -44.97
N ALA A 462 -18.60 12.29 -43.66
CA ALA A 462 -19.87 12.78 -43.10
C ALA A 462 -20.25 14.16 -43.66
N VAL A 463 -19.28 15.07 -43.76
CA VAL A 463 -19.49 16.41 -44.38
C VAL A 463 -19.87 16.28 -45.86
N ALA A 464 -19.22 15.38 -46.61
CA ALA A 464 -19.53 15.12 -48.01
C ALA A 464 -20.95 14.52 -48.18
N VAL A 465 -21.36 13.64 -47.28
CA VAL A 465 -22.73 13.07 -47.28
C VAL A 465 -23.76 14.16 -46.96
N ILE A 466 -23.51 15.02 -45.97
CA ILE A 466 -24.42 16.14 -45.64
C ILE A 466 -24.50 17.13 -46.77
N ALA A 467 -23.38 17.48 -47.42
CA ALA A 467 -23.34 18.36 -48.56
C ALA A 467 -24.12 17.79 -49.78
N SER A 468 -23.95 16.49 -50.05
CA SER A 468 -24.68 15.80 -51.12
C SER A 468 -26.18 15.70 -50.83
N MET A 469 -26.57 15.44 -49.57
CA MET A 469 -28.00 15.48 -49.18
C MET A 469 -28.60 16.90 -49.31
N GLY A 470 -27.86 17.92 -48.89
CA GLY A 470 -28.25 19.33 -49.08
C GLY A 470 -28.41 19.70 -50.56
N GLY A 471 -27.46 19.31 -51.39
CA GLY A 471 -27.51 19.48 -52.84
C GLY A 471 -28.71 18.78 -53.49
N PHE A 472 -29.00 17.55 -53.06
CA PHE A 472 -30.15 16.78 -53.53
C PHE A 472 -31.50 17.41 -53.12
N ILE A 473 -31.59 17.95 -51.90
CA ILE A 473 -32.80 18.65 -51.43
C ILE A 473 -33.02 19.95 -52.23
N LEU A 474 -31.96 20.72 -52.49
CA LEU A 474 -32.03 21.95 -53.33
C LEU A 474 -32.38 21.63 -54.75
N TRP A 475 -31.83 20.58 -55.36
CA TRP A 475 -32.16 20.12 -56.70
C TRP A 475 -33.61 19.65 -56.76
N ARG A 476 -34.13 18.92 -55.79
CA ARG A 476 -35.54 18.51 -55.70
C ARG A 476 -36.49 19.72 -55.57
N LYS A 477 -36.11 20.72 -54.73
CA LYS A 477 -36.88 21.98 -54.63
C LYS A 477 -36.88 22.76 -55.95
N ARG A 478 -35.75 22.84 -56.65
CA ARG A 478 -35.62 23.51 -57.95
C ARG A 478 -36.44 22.78 -59.02
N ARG A 479 -36.42 21.47 -59.06
CA ARG A 479 -37.18 20.63 -59.98
C ARG A 479 -38.69 20.74 -59.75
N ARG A 480 -39.14 20.86 -58.52
CA ARG A 480 -40.54 21.11 -58.14
C ARG A 480 -40.98 22.53 -58.56
N ARG A 481 -40.11 23.51 -58.44
CA ARG A 481 -40.39 24.89 -58.91
C ARG A 481 -40.57 24.96 -60.44
N LEU A 482 -39.64 24.38 -61.15
CA LEU A 482 -39.73 24.33 -62.63
C LEU A 482 -40.95 23.56 -63.15
N ARG A 483 -41.42 22.52 -62.50
CA ARG A 483 -42.65 21.82 -62.82
C ARG A 483 -43.89 22.69 -62.58
N LYS A 484 -43.96 23.42 -61.49
CA LYS A 484 -45.05 24.37 -61.22
C LYS A 484 -45.09 25.53 -62.19
N GLU A 485 -43.94 26.00 -62.65
CA GLU A 485 -43.85 27.04 -63.66
C GLU A 485 -44.31 26.53 -65.04
N GLN A 486 -44.10 25.25 -65.34
CA GLN A 486 -44.61 24.60 -66.58
C GLN A 486 -46.13 24.28 -66.54
N GLU A 487 -46.70 24.03 -65.32
CA GLU A 487 -48.13 23.77 -65.15
C GLU A 487 -48.97 25.07 -65.14
N ASN A 488 -48.37 26.18 -64.69
CA ASN A 488 -49.04 27.48 -64.64
C ASN A 488 -48.89 28.33 -65.94
N GLY A 489 -48.19 27.83 -66.95
CA GLY A 489 -47.96 28.47 -68.24
C GLY A 489 -48.75 27.86 -69.43
N LYS A 490 -49.80 27.06 -69.11
CA LYS A 490 -50.77 26.55 -70.07
C LYS A 490 -52.16 27.21 -69.91
#